data_9b17ac1a2f246bce3b9d714a1bf0e0a6
#
_entry.id   9b17ac1a2f246bce3b9d714a1bf0e0a6
#
_cell.length_a   1.000
_cell.length_b   1.000
_cell.length_c   1.000
_cell.angle_alpha   90.00
_cell.angle_beta   90.00
_cell.angle_gamma   90.00
#
_symmetry.space_group_name_H-M   'P 1'
#
loop_
_entity.id
_entity.type
_entity.pdbx_description
1 polymer ?
#
loop_
_entity_poly.entity_id
_entity_poly.type
_entity_poly.pdbx_seq_one_letter_code
_entity_poly.pdbx_strand_id
1 'polypeptide(L)'
;MALNDRLSGILGKEKDSLSQPPPALSRTEMDAVEKELNELTGKLETERKSREGMGRFLKHPLRVLTERPENILIVCAPLSLIVFIGGFLSMVRMYGIQVLFSSTVIDDFAVAAILISIIPVAVLDFREQSRIRNIEVALPNFFRDLAGMNDSGMTLPNAVHLVAGAEYGALSPHIRKMDNEMSWGIGFVEAMYRFGKGLGTPLADRSVDLIAKASKAGGDISEVLRAAANDTFEVVNLAQERRNNMLIYVIIVIVSFTVFLFVIAVLVSSFLSTMATAGTAAQVTAASSKFMSRIDLPAYKRLFSHAAMIQAFFSGLCAGQMGEGRVIAGLKYSAIMLIVAWVTFRFFI
;
A
#
# COMPACT_ATOMS: atom_id res chain seq x y z
N MET A 1 54.59 26.77 40.65
CA MET A 1 54.69 25.45 41.31
C MET A 1 53.39 25.05 42.03
N ALA A 2 52.58 26.02 42.52
CA ALA A 2 51.35 25.70 43.29
C ALA A 2 50.07 25.34 42.49
N LEU A 3 50.06 25.57 41.18
CA LEU A 3 48.87 25.27 40.35
C LEU A 3 48.85 23.83 39.85
N ASN A 4 50.03 23.23 39.66
CA ASN A 4 50.18 21.85 39.18
C ASN A 4 49.83 20.80 40.25
N ASP A 5 50.10 21.14 41.54
CA ASP A 5 49.75 20.27 42.67
C ASP A 5 48.27 20.21 42.97
N ARG A 6 47.49 21.30 42.65
CA ARG A 6 46.04 21.29 42.80
C ARG A 6 45.35 20.49 41.70
N LEU A 7 45.84 20.53 40.47
CA LEU A 7 45.31 19.75 39.36
C LEU A 7 45.57 18.26 39.49
N SER A 8 46.72 17.85 39.99
CA SER A 8 47.01 16.43 40.25
C SER A 8 46.15 15.83 41.38
N GLY A 9 45.80 16.66 42.39
CA GLY A 9 44.89 16.24 43.47
C GLY A 9 43.43 16.05 43.04
N ILE A 10 42.96 16.84 42.07
CA ILE A 10 41.61 16.75 41.55
C ILE A 10 41.50 15.55 40.57
N LEU A 11 42.45 15.38 39.69
CA LEU A 11 42.51 14.24 38.73
C LEU A 11 42.74 12.88 39.41
N GLY A 12 43.45 12.85 40.53
CA GLY A 12 43.62 11.64 41.34
C GLY A 12 42.33 11.19 42.03
N LYS A 13 41.55 12.15 42.52
CA LYS A 13 40.27 11.88 43.20
C LYS A 13 39.14 11.42 42.25
N GLU A 14 39.16 11.89 41.00
CA GLU A 14 38.19 11.51 39.97
C GLU A 14 38.50 10.12 39.40
N LYS A 15 39.78 9.72 39.35
CA LYS A 15 40.19 8.40 38.88
C LYS A 15 39.89 7.29 39.88
N ASP A 16 39.92 7.57 41.16
CA ASP A 16 39.55 6.60 42.21
C ASP A 16 38.05 6.42 42.38
N SER A 17 37.25 7.42 41.99
CA SER A 17 35.76 7.30 41.99
C SER A 17 35.22 6.50 40.80
N LEU A 18 35.99 6.36 39.71
CA LEU A 18 35.65 5.60 38.51
C LEU A 18 36.05 4.13 38.56
N SER A 19 36.87 3.74 39.56
CA SER A 19 37.40 2.36 39.70
C SER A 19 36.63 1.47 40.67
N GLN A 20 35.62 2.01 41.38
CA GLN A 20 34.74 1.17 42.22
C GLN A 20 33.53 0.73 41.38
N PRO A 21 33.28 -0.60 41.28
CA PRO A 21 32.00 -1.07 40.69
C PRO A 21 30.86 -0.48 41.52
N PRO A 22 29.75 -0.06 40.86
CA PRO A 22 28.61 0.49 41.57
C PRO A 22 28.20 -0.51 42.65
N PRO A 23 27.81 -0.06 43.87
CA PRO A 23 27.38 -0.95 44.93
C PRO A 23 26.24 -1.85 44.40
N ALA A 24 26.36 -3.16 44.58
CA ALA A 24 25.35 -4.11 44.18
C ALA A 24 24.06 -3.72 44.91
N LEU A 25 23.09 -3.26 44.12
CA LEU A 25 21.73 -2.92 44.60
C LEU A 25 21.16 -4.11 45.39
N SER A 26 20.60 -3.87 46.55
CA SER A 26 19.93 -4.91 47.29
C SER A 26 18.75 -5.50 46.49
N ARG A 27 18.42 -6.76 46.69
CA ARG A 27 17.27 -7.40 46.00
C ARG A 27 15.99 -6.56 46.04
N THR A 28 15.72 -5.90 47.16
CA THR A 28 14.56 -5.01 47.34
C THR A 28 14.63 -3.73 46.49
N GLU A 29 15.83 -3.21 46.27
CA GLU A 29 16.03 -2.02 45.36
C GLU A 29 15.93 -2.41 43.89
N MET A 30 16.40 -3.60 43.52
CA MET A 30 16.23 -4.14 42.17
C MET A 30 14.75 -4.36 41.82
N ASP A 31 14.00 -4.98 42.75
CA ASP A 31 12.55 -5.19 42.56
C ASP A 31 11.76 -3.88 42.50
N ALA A 32 12.19 -2.84 43.25
CA ALA A 32 11.59 -1.52 43.16
C ALA A 32 11.89 -0.80 41.83
N VAL A 33 13.12 -0.88 41.33
CA VAL A 33 13.55 -0.33 40.03
C VAL A 33 12.87 -1.06 38.89
N GLU A 34 12.75 -2.38 38.96
CA GLU A 34 12.04 -3.19 37.96
C GLU A 34 10.55 -2.86 37.90
N LYS A 35 9.93 -2.62 39.04
CA LYS A 35 8.52 -2.21 39.12
C LYS A 35 8.31 -0.81 38.55
N GLU A 36 9.20 0.14 38.83
CA GLU A 36 9.16 1.50 38.28
C GLU A 36 9.43 1.50 36.77
N LEU A 37 10.34 0.65 36.29
CA LEU A 37 10.62 0.44 34.87
C LEU A 37 9.41 -0.14 34.15
N ASN A 38 8.73 -1.12 34.74
CA ASN A 38 7.52 -1.73 34.20
C ASN A 38 6.32 -0.76 34.19
N GLU A 39 6.20 0.10 35.21
CA GLU A 39 5.20 1.20 35.21
C GLU A 39 5.48 2.28 34.15
N LEU A 40 6.75 2.65 33.97
CA LEU A 40 7.15 3.60 32.95
C LEU A 40 6.96 3.05 31.54
N THR A 41 7.35 1.78 31.31
CA THR A 41 7.11 1.12 30.03
C THR A 41 5.62 0.95 29.75
N GLY A 42 4.81 0.61 30.74
CA GLY A 42 3.35 0.55 30.61
C GLY A 42 2.71 1.90 30.30
N LYS A 43 3.21 3.00 30.91
CA LYS A 43 2.77 4.38 30.60
C LYS A 43 3.20 4.79 29.19
N LEU A 44 4.42 4.47 28.77
CA LEU A 44 4.91 4.73 27.41
C LEU A 44 4.16 3.94 26.35
N GLU A 45 3.80 2.69 26.63
CA GLU A 45 2.99 1.88 25.72
C GLU A 45 1.54 2.38 25.62
N THR A 46 0.95 2.84 26.73
CA THR A 46 -0.40 3.44 26.72
C THR A 46 -0.39 4.81 26.05
N GLU A 47 0.62 5.64 26.25
CA GLU A 47 0.79 6.88 25.50
C GLU A 47 1.08 6.63 24.00
N ARG A 48 1.85 5.60 23.67
CA ARG A 48 2.11 5.19 22.29
C ARG A 48 0.84 4.68 21.62
N LYS A 49 0.05 3.83 22.29
CA LYS A 49 -1.27 3.38 21.81
C LYS A 49 -2.27 4.52 21.67
N SER A 50 -2.29 5.49 22.58
CA SER A 50 -3.17 6.67 22.48
C SER A 50 -2.71 7.65 21.41
N ARG A 51 -1.41 7.73 21.13
CA ARG A 51 -0.84 8.51 20.00
C ARG A 51 -1.01 7.83 18.65
N GLU A 52 -1.06 6.51 18.60
CA GLU A 52 -1.32 5.71 17.40
C GLU A 52 -2.83 5.55 17.09
N GLY A 53 -3.72 5.90 18.04
CA GLY A 53 -5.17 5.79 17.92
C GLY A 53 -5.89 7.05 17.43
N MET A 54 -7.19 7.05 17.62
CA MET A 54 -8.21 8.01 17.18
C MET A 54 -7.84 9.52 17.37
N GLY A 55 -6.93 9.85 18.29
CA GLY A 55 -6.49 11.25 18.55
C GLY A 55 -5.62 11.85 17.43
N ARG A 56 -4.90 11.04 16.64
CA ARG A 56 -4.16 11.50 15.45
C ARG A 56 -5.09 11.80 14.28
N PHE A 57 -6.17 11.02 14.16
CA PHE A 57 -7.20 11.23 13.14
C PHE A 57 -7.88 12.59 13.26
N LEU A 58 -8.12 13.06 14.48
CA LEU A 58 -8.79 14.33 14.74
C LEU A 58 -7.90 15.57 14.51
N LYS A 59 -6.56 15.45 14.70
CA LYS A 59 -5.64 16.58 14.56
C LYS A 59 -5.10 16.81 13.14
N HIS A 60 -4.88 15.75 12.37
CA HIS A 60 -4.38 15.83 10.98
C HIS A 60 -4.96 14.71 10.11
N PRO A 61 -6.25 14.78 9.75
CA PRO A 61 -6.93 13.68 9.05
C PRO A 61 -6.29 13.35 7.69
N LEU A 62 -5.87 14.36 6.91
CA LEU A 62 -5.30 14.18 5.58
C LEU A 62 -3.92 13.51 5.58
N ARG A 63 -3.11 13.74 6.62
CA ARG A 63 -1.75 13.19 6.70
C ARG A 63 -1.75 11.72 7.13
N VAL A 64 -2.65 11.37 8.05
CA VAL A 64 -2.83 9.97 8.52
C VAL A 64 -3.49 9.11 7.44
N LEU A 65 -4.33 9.71 6.60
CA LEU A 65 -4.96 9.05 5.45
C LEU A 65 -3.97 8.68 4.35
N THR A 66 -2.94 9.51 4.14
CA THR A 66 -1.94 9.28 3.07
C THR A 66 -0.79 8.37 3.50
N GLU A 67 -0.57 8.15 4.80
CA GLU A 67 0.53 7.31 5.31
C GLU A 67 0.34 5.80 5.05
N ARG A 68 -0.91 5.31 5.01
CA ARG A 68 -1.22 3.90 4.67
C ARG A 68 -2.50 3.80 3.86
N PRO A 69 -2.52 3.08 2.72
CA PRO A 69 -3.71 2.90 1.90
C PRO A 69 -4.87 2.23 2.66
N GLU A 70 -4.57 1.40 3.66
CA GLU A 70 -5.57 0.75 4.51
C GLU A 70 -6.39 1.73 5.35
N ASN A 71 -5.77 2.85 5.79
CA ASN A 71 -6.44 3.86 6.61
C ASN A 71 -7.53 4.62 5.84
N ILE A 72 -7.42 4.70 4.53
CA ILE A 72 -8.41 5.35 3.67
C ILE A 72 -9.69 4.55 3.60
N LEU A 73 -9.59 3.22 3.68
CA LEU A 73 -10.76 2.35 3.73
C LEU A 73 -11.65 2.69 4.94
N ILE A 74 -11.06 3.10 6.07
CA ILE A 74 -11.79 3.53 7.29
C ILE A 74 -12.62 4.79 7.05
N VAL A 75 -12.22 5.67 6.11
CA VAL A 75 -12.97 6.88 5.78
C VAL A 75 -13.89 6.67 4.57
N CYS A 76 -13.41 5.95 3.56
CA CYS A 76 -14.21 5.69 2.35
C CYS A 76 -15.35 4.70 2.61
N ALA A 77 -15.21 3.73 3.52
CA ALA A 77 -16.25 2.79 3.86
C ALA A 77 -17.49 3.49 4.50
N PRO A 78 -17.37 4.35 5.53
CA PRO A 78 -18.53 5.07 6.04
C PRO A 78 -19.09 6.08 5.03
N LEU A 79 -18.24 6.71 4.19
CA LEU A 79 -18.70 7.61 3.14
C LEU A 79 -19.54 6.85 2.09
N SER A 80 -19.09 5.67 1.64
CA SER A 80 -19.84 4.82 0.71
C SER A 80 -21.16 4.34 1.33
N LEU A 81 -21.16 4.02 2.63
CA LEU A 81 -22.34 3.63 3.37
C LEU A 81 -23.34 4.79 3.46
N ILE A 82 -22.89 6.02 3.69
CA ILE A 82 -23.73 7.22 3.71
C ILE A 82 -24.36 7.46 2.33
N VAL A 83 -23.56 7.32 1.25
CA VAL A 83 -24.08 7.45 -0.12
C VAL A 83 -25.10 6.37 -0.43
N PHE A 84 -24.86 5.12 -0.03
CA PHE A 84 -25.79 4.02 -0.21
C PHE A 84 -27.08 4.23 0.58
N ILE A 85 -27.00 4.56 1.87
CA ILE A 85 -28.16 4.81 2.74
C ILE A 85 -28.92 6.06 2.26
N GLY A 86 -28.22 7.13 1.89
CA GLY A 86 -28.83 8.36 1.38
C GLY A 86 -29.57 8.14 0.06
N GLY A 87 -28.97 7.40 -0.88
CA GLY A 87 -29.60 6.98 -2.12
C GLY A 87 -30.83 6.10 -1.88
N PHE A 88 -30.70 5.12 -0.99
CA PHE A 88 -31.79 4.24 -0.57
C PHE A 88 -32.97 5.02 0.07
N LEU A 89 -32.65 5.90 1.03
CA LEU A 89 -33.65 6.72 1.72
C LEU A 89 -34.40 7.70 0.75
N SER A 90 -33.65 8.33 -0.14
CA SER A 90 -34.18 9.21 -1.17
C SER A 90 -35.15 8.47 -2.07
N MET A 91 -34.80 7.24 -2.43
CA MET A 91 -35.63 6.43 -3.32
C MET A 91 -36.86 5.88 -2.63
N VAL A 92 -36.75 5.45 -1.36
CA VAL A 92 -37.93 5.08 -0.52
C VAL A 92 -38.90 6.24 -0.41
N ARG A 93 -38.40 7.46 -0.28
CA ARG A 93 -39.25 8.67 -0.15
C ARG A 93 -39.94 9.06 -1.43
N MET A 94 -39.35 8.83 -2.62
CA MET A 94 -39.91 9.21 -3.91
C MET A 94 -40.81 8.14 -4.51
N TYR A 95 -40.55 6.87 -4.35
CA TYR A 95 -41.22 5.79 -5.09
C TYR A 95 -41.90 4.75 -4.20
N GLY A 96 -41.77 4.82 -2.88
CA GLY A 96 -42.33 3.86 -1.93
C GLY A 96 -41.62 2.50 -1.91
N ILE A 97 -41.87 1.74 -0.84
CA ILE A 97 -41.16 0.47 -0.57
C ILE A 97 -41.47 -0.63 -1.61
N GLN A 98 -42.66 -0.63 -2.25
CA GLN A 98 -43.03 -1.69 -3.18
C GLN A 98 -42.30 -1.61 -4.53
N VAL A 99 -41.95 -0.41 -4.99
CA VAL A 99 -41.20 -0.20 -6.25
C VAL A 99 -39.70 -0.44 -6.06
N LEU A 100 -39.25 -0.42 -4.82
CA LEU A 100 -37.87 -0.58 -4.45
C LEU A 100 -37.27 -1.92 -4.91
N PHE A 101 -38.01 -3.01 -4.73
CA PHE A 101 -37.57 -4.36 -5.09
C PHE A 101 -37.67 -4.66 -6.60
N SER A 102 -38.38 -3.85 -7.37
CA SER A 102 -38.50 -4.04 -8.81
C SER A 102 -37.64 -3.08 -9.65
N SER A 103 -37.07 -2.05 -9.06
CA SER A 103 -36.26 -1.05 -9.79
C SER A 103 -34.77 -1.40 -9.85
N THR A 104 -34.17 -1.28 -11.04
CA THR A 104 -32.72 -1.44 -11.28
C THR A 104 -31.87 -0.31 -10.69
N VAL A 105 -32.52 0.78 -10.26
CA VAL A 105 -31.81 1.98 -9.75
C VAL A 105 -31.08 1.72 -8.41
N ILE A 106 -31.61 0.79 -7.59
CA ILE A 106 -30.93 0.39 -6.35
C ILE A 106 -29.60 -0.30 -6.64
N ASP A 107 -29.58 -1.12 -7.68
CA ASP A 107 -28.39 -1.84 -8.10
C ASP A 107 -27.32 -0.86 -8.59
N ASP A 108 -27.74 0.22 -9.30
CA ASP A 108 -26.84 1.30 -9.71
C ASP A 108 -26.24 2.05 -8.51
N PHE A 109 -27.04 2.34 -7.47
CA PHE A 109 -26.52 2.94 -6.22
C PHE A 109 -25.60 2.00 -5.46
N ALA A 110 -25.88 0.70 -5.44
CA ALA A 110 -24.99 -0.28 -4.80
C ALA A 110 -23.64 -0.34 -5.50
N VAL A 111 -23.63 -0.40 -6.83
CA VAL A 111 -22.39 -0.37 -7.63
C VAL A 111 -21.63 0.93 -7.42
N ALA A 112 -22.31 2.07 -7.45
CA ALA A 112 -21.70 3.38 -7.22
C ALA A 112 -21.06 3.45 -5.81
N ALA A 113 -21.76 2.96 -4.78
CA ALA A 113 -21.23 2.94 -3.41
C ALA A 113 -19.97 2.06 -3.30
N ILE A 114 -19.97 0.88 -3.93
CA ILE A 114 -18.81 -0.02 -3.98
C ILE A 114 -17.63 0.67 -4.71
N LEU A 115 -17.88 1.30 -5.85
CA LEU A 115 -16.86 2.03 -6.61
C LEU A 115 -16.28 3.20 -5.83
N ILE A 116 -17.11 3.99 -5.15
CA ILE A 116 -16.67 5.11 -4.30
C ILE A 116 -15.76 4.61 -3.16
N SER A 117 -15.99 3.40 -2.65
CA SER A 117 -15.13 2.80 -1.63
C SER A 117 -13.81 2.27 -2.21
N ILE A 118 -13.83 1.63 -3.38
CA ILE A 118 -12.69 0.91 -3.96
C ILE A 118 -11.73 1.85 -4.69
N ILE A 119 -12.24 2.81 -5.48
CA ILE A 119 -11.41 3.66 -6.36
C ILE A 119 -10.35 4.45 -5.58
N PRO A 120 -10.67 5.16 -4.46
CA PRO A 120 -9.66 5.91 -3.72
C PRO A 120 -8.54 5.03 -3.18
N VAL A 121 -8.90 3.85 -2.63
CA VAL A 121 -7.93 2.89 -2.10
C VAL A 121 -7.02 2.38 -3.21
N ALA A 122 -7.60 2.01 -4.35
CA ALA A 122 -6.85 1.51 -5.52
C ALA A 122 -5.89 2.55 -6.08
N VAL A 123 -6.32 3.82 -6.18
CA VAL A 123 -5.49 4.92 -6.70
C VAL A 123 -4.31 5.22 -5.78
N LEU A 124 -4.53 5.18 -4.48
CA LEU A 124 -3.46 5.48 -3.52
C LEU A 124 -2.47 4.33 -3.38
N ASP A 125 -2.95 3.08 -3.34
CA ASP A 125 -2.04 1.93 -3.39
C ASP A 125 -1.21 1.94 -4.67
N PHE A 126 -1.81 2.25 -5.81
CA PHE A 126 -1.09 2.37 -7.08
C PHE A 126 -0.02 3.46 -7.06
N ARG A 127 -0.33 4.64 -6.49
CA ARG A 127 0.64 5.75 -6.35
C ARG A 127 1.80 5.39 -5.43
N GLU A 128 1.51 4.80 -4.27
CA GLU A 128 2.54 4.42 -3.31
C GLU A 128 3.46 3.32 -3.88
N GLN A 129 2.89 2.30 -4.52
CA GLN A 129 3.68 1.26 -5.18
C GLN A 129 4.52 1.79 -6.34
N SER A 130 3.98 2.75 -7.10
CA SER A 130 4.75 3.41 -8.16
C SER A 130 5.89 4.24 -7.60
N ARG A 131 5.68 4.95 -6.48
CA ARG A 131 6.71 5.70 -5.76
C ARG A 131 7.83 4.78 -5.26
N ILE A 132 7.48 3.71 -4.54
CA ILE A 132 8.43 2.72 -4.03
C ILE A 132 9.28 2.16 -5.17
N ARG A 133 8.65 1.70 -6.24
CA ARG A 133 9.34 1.16 -7.40
C ARG A 133 10.29 2.18 -8.05
N ASN A 134 9.87 3.42 -8.22
CA ASN A 134 10.70 4.45 -8.84
C ASN A 134 11.94 4.78 -7.96
N ILE A 135 11.80 4.69 -6.64
CA ILE A 135 12.92 4.82 -5.70
C ILE A 135 13.87 3.61 -5.86
N GLU A 136 13.34 2.38 -5.82
CA GLU A 136 14.14 1.16 -5.89
C GLU A 136 14.91 1.03 -7.21
N VAL A 137 14.29 1.40 -8.33
CA VAL A 137 14.94 1.39 -9.66
C VAL A 137 16.10 2.40 -9.75
N ALA A 138 16.05 3.49 -9.01
CA ALA A 138 17.10 4.50 -9.01
C ALA A 138 18.28 4.18 -8.07
N LEU A 139 18.06 3.33 -7.04
CA LEU A 139 19.07 2.99 -6.03
C LEU A 139 20.36 2.40 -6.60
N PRO A 140 20.34 1.42 -7.53
CA PRO A 140 21.55 0.82 -8.07
C PRO A 140 22.46 1.84 -8.75
N ASN A 141 21.86 2.78 -9.49
CA ASN A 141 22.64 3.83 -10.17
C ASN A 141 23.26 4.80 -9.17
N PHE A 142 22.50 5.21 -8.15
CA PHE A 142 23.01 6.05 -7.07
C PHE A 142 24.20 5.42 -6.36
N PHE A 143 24.14 4.15 -5.98
CA PHE A 143 25.25 3.46 -5.32
C PHE A 143 26.46 3.27 -6.25
N ARG A 144 26.21 2.98 -7.54
CA ARG A 144 27.27 2.83 -8.56
C ARG A 144 28.03 4.13 -8.78
N ASP A 145 27.30 5.25 -8.93
CA ASP A 145 27.90 6.55 -9.15
C ASP A 145 28.71 6.99 -7.91
N LEU A 146 28.17 6.74 -6.71
CA LEU A 146 28.87 7.02 -5.46
C LEU A 146 30.16 6.20 -5.32
N ALA A 147 30.11 4.90 -5.68
CA ALA A 147 31.29 4.04 -5.71
C ALA A 147 32.34 4.55 -6.71
N GLY A 148 31.94 4.88 -7.93
CA GLY A 148 32.83 5.37 -8.97
C GLY A 148 33.53 6.69 -8.60
N MET A 149 32.83 7.61 -7.93
CA MET A 149 33.42 8.85 -7.43
C MET A 149 34.43 8.60 -6.31
N ASN A 150 34.11 7.70 -5.40
CA ASN A 150 35.02 7.33 -4.32
C ASN A 150 36.28 6.59 -4.86
N ASP A 151 36.11 5.72 -5.86
CA ASP A 151 37.25 5.07 -6.57
C ASP A 151 38.17 6.10 -7.26
N SER A 152 37.59 7.23 -7.71
CA SER A 152 38.36 8.33 -8.29
C SER A 152 39.10 9.17 -7.26
N GLY A 153 39.11 8.75 -5.99
CA GLY A 153 39.80 9.43 -4.89
C GLY A 153 39.02 10.56 -4.24
N MET A 154 37.74 10.74 -4.59
CA MET A 154 36.90 11.71 -3.90
C MET A 154 36.51 11.22 -2.51
N THR A 155 36.45 12.16 -1.57
CA THR A 155 35.86 11.85 -0.25
C THR A 155 34.36 11.62 -0.38
N LEU A 156 33.78 10.74 0.45
CA LEU A 156 32.36 10.44 0.43
C LEU A 156 31.44 11.67 0.55
N PRO A 157 31.72 12.68 1.39
CA PRO A 157 30.94 13.91 1.42
C PRO A 157 30.92 14.64 0.08
N ASN A 158 32.07 14.78 -0.57
CA ASN A 158 32.17 15.44 -1.88
C ASN A 158 31.46 14.63 -2.97
N ALA A 159 31.58 13.29 -2.92
CA ALA A 159 30.86 12.41 -3.83
C ALA A 159 29.34 12.57 -3.69
N VAL A 160 28.82 12.57 -2.46
CA VAL A 160 27.39 12.80 -2.20
C VAL A 160 26.94 14.18 -2.69
N HIS A 161 27.73 15.22 -2.45
CA HIS A 161 27.43 16.57 -2.91
C HIS A 161 27.32 16.66 -4.45
N LEU A 162 28.25 16.01 -5.16
CA LEU A 162 28.24 15.97 -6.61
C LEU A 162 27.03 15.18 -7.15
N VAL A 163 26.75 14.02 -6.58
CA VAL A 163 25.60 13.16 -6.92
C VAL A 163 24.26 13.85 -6.61
N ALA A 164 24.18 14.69 -5.58
CA ALA A 164 22.98 15.45 -5.22
C ALA A 164 22.58 16.48 -6.30
N GLY A 165 23.54 16.89 -7.15
CA GLY A 165 23.30 17.73 -8.32
C GLY A 165 22.73 16.99 -9.54
N ALA A 166 22.81 15.66 -9.57
CA ALA A 166 22.30 14.82 -10.64
C ALA A 166 20.81 14.50 -10.46
N GLU A 167 20.17 13.99 -11.53
CA GLU A 167 18.75 13.69 -11.52
C GLU A 167 18.49 12.18 -11.36
N TYR A 168 17.99 11.78 -10.20
CA TYR A 168 17.61 10.40 -9.86
C TYR A 168 16.08 10.25 -9.68
N GLY A 169 15.29 11.10 -10.33
CA GLY A 169 13.84 11.05 -10.25
C GLY A 169 13.30 11.13 -8.80
N ALA A 170 12.55 10.11 -8.38
CA ALA A 170 11.96 10.06 -7.03
C ALA A 170 13.00 10.03 -5.89
N LEU A 171 14.24 9.65 -6.17
CA LEU A 171 15.32 9.56 -5.18
C LEU A 171 16.01 10.93 -4.94
N SER A 172 16.00 11.84 -5.92
CA SER A 172 16.70 13.13 -5.86
C SER A 172 16.41 13.96 -4.60
N PRO A 173 15.14 14.13 -4.14
CA PRO A 173 14.87 14.91 -2.92
C PRO A 173 15.47 14.27 -1.67
N HIS A 174 15.59 12.95 -1.61
CA HIS A 174 16.20 12.22 -0.49
C HIS A 174 17.71 12.34 -0.51
N ILE A 175 18.34 12.31 -1.69
CA ILE A 175 19.79 12.54 -1.85
C ILE A 175 20.16 13.97 -1.43
N ARG A 176 19.41 14.99 -1.88
CA ARG A 176 19.62 16.39 -1.48
C ARG A 176 19.46 16.59 0.03
N LYS A 177 18.52 15.88 0.65
CA LYS A 177 18.40 15.90 2.10
C LYS A 177 19.62 15.32 2.80
N MET A 178 20.16 14.19 2.30
CA MET A 178 21.37 13.56 2.79
C MET A 178 22.58 14.50 2.66
N ASP A 179 22.76 15.16 1.50
CA ASP A 179 23.79 16.15 1.25
C ASP A 179 23.70 17.33 2.24
N ASN A 180 22.51 17.87 2.45
CA ASN A 180 22.28 18.92 3.44
C ASN A 180 22.67 18.45 4.86
N GLU A 181 22.27 17.26 5.28
CA GLU A 181 22.62 16.70 6.58
C GLU A 181 24.13 16.55 6.75
N MET A 182 24.85 16.12 5.72
CA MET A 182 26.31 16.03 5.72
C MET A 182 26.98 17.41 5.74
N SER A 183 26.43 18.39 5.07
CA SER A 183 26.89 19.80 5.12
C SER A 183 26.76 20.41 6.52
N TRP A 184 25.86 19.90 7.35
CA TRP A 184 25.72 20.26 8.77
C TRP A 184 26.64 19.48 9.70
N GLY A 185 27.57 18.67 9.14
CA GLY A 185 28.56 17.92 9.90
C GLY A 185 28.12 16.53 10.35
N ILE A 186 26.99 16.01 9.87
CA ILE A 186 26.59 14.64 10.12
C ILE A 186 27.52 13.70 9.32
N GLY A 187 28.10 12.70 9.98
CA GLY A 187 28.97 11.75 9.32
C GLY A 187 28.24 10.89 8.27
N PHE A 188 28.95 10.47 7.22
CA PHE A 188 28.41 9.69 6.10
C PHE A 188 27.57 8.49 6.54
N VAL A 189 28.04 7.70 7.50
CA VAL A 189 27.34 6.49 7.97
C VAL A 189 25.97 6.82 8.58
N GLU A 190 25.91 7.87 9.38
CA GLU A 190 24.66 8.30 10.02
C GLU A 190 23.72 8.94 8.99
N ALA A 191 24.24 9.77 8.09
CA ALA A 191 23.46 10.37 7.01
C ALA A 191 22.90 9.28 6.07
N MET A 192 23.67 8.26 5.72
CA MET A 192 23.25 7.12 4.93
C MET A 192 22.15 6.32 5.63
N TYR A 193 22.28 6.10 6.94
CA TYR A 193 21.24 5.41 7.72
C TYR A 193 19.92 6.17 7.75
N ARG A 194 19.97 7.51 7.94
CA ARG A 194 18.79 8.38 7.88
C ARG A 194 18.18 8.44 6.49
N PHE A 195 19.02 8.42 5.46
CA PHE A 195 18.60 8.33 4.07
C PHE A 195 17.78 7.06 3.82
N GLY A 196 18.31 5.87 4.17
CA GLY A 196 17.60 4.59 4.02
C GLY A 196 16.24 4.59 4.72
N LYS A 197 16.21 4.99 5.99
CA LYS A 197 14.94 5.13 6.74
C LYS A 197 13.98 6.13 6.11
N GLY A 198 14.48 7.19 5.52
CA GLY A 198 13.67 8.21 4.85
C GLY A 198 13.02 7.72 3.56
N LEU A 199 13.59 6.73 2.90
CA LEU A 199 13.05 6.10 1.69
C LEU A 199 11.85 5.21 2.01
N GLY A 200 11.89 4.50 3.15
CA GLY A 200 10.81 3.64 3.62
C GLY A 200 10.60 2.39 2.76
N THR A 201 11.64 1.92 2.05
CA THR A 201 11.59 0.70 1.24
C THR A 201 12.46 -0.39 1.85
N PRO A 202 12.01 -1.66 1.88
CA PRO A 202 12.79 -2.76 2.45
C PRO A 202 14.15 -2.96 1.78
N LEU A 203 14.21 -2.73 0.46
CA LEU A 203 15.45 -2.84 -0.31
C LEU A 203 16.46 -1.77 0.11
N ALA A 204 16.02 -0.52 0.25
CA ALA A 204 16.89 0.57 0.70
C ALA A 204 17.39 0.35 2.13
N ASP A 205 16.52 -0.05 3.06
CA ASP A 205 16.91 -0.33 4.45
C ASP A 205 17.99 -1.41 4.51
N ARG A 206 17.81 -2.52 3.78
CA ARG A 206 18.77 -3.62 3.72
C ARG A 206 20.12 -3.17 3.13
N SER A 207 20.11 -2.47 2.00
CA SER A 207 21.32 -2.05 1.31
C SER A 207 22.12 -1.03 2.13
N VAL A 208 21.41 -0.06 2.73
CA VAL A 208 22.02 0.96 3.59
C VAL A 208 22.60 0.36 4.87
N ASP A 209 21.90 -0.60 5.49
CA ASP A 209 22.40 -1.28 6.68
C ASP A 209 23.69 -2.06 6.37
N LEU A 210 23.76 -2.70 5.20
CA LEU A 210 24.98 -3.38 4.73
C LEU A 210 26.14 -2.38 4.56
N ILE A 211 25.91 -1.27 3.84
CA ILE A 211 26.93 -0.22 3.62
C ILE A 211 27.40 0.37 4.95
N ALA A 212 26.45 0.69 5.85
CA ALA A 212 26.76 1.27 7.15
C ALA A 212 27.60 0.33 8.05
N LYS A 213 27.29 -0.95 8.07
CA LYS A 213 28.02 -1.97 8.83
C LYS A 213 29.44 -2.18 8.28
N ALA A 214 29.56 -2.28 6.96
CA ALA A 214 30.85 -2.46 6.32
C ALA A 214 31.77 -1.24 6.50
N SER A 215 31.20 -0.04 6.38
CA SER A 215 31.93 1.22 6.66
C SER A 215 32.44 1.30 8.10
N LYS A 216 31.64 0.87 9.09
CA LYS A 216 32.04 0.81 10.50
C LYS A 216 33.14 -0.22 10.76
N ALA A 217 33.17 -1.33 10.00
CA ALA A 217 34.16 -2.36 10.09
C ALA A 217 35.54 -1.95 9.46
N GLY A 218 35.61 -0.77 8.82
CA GLY A 218 36.85 -0.27 8.20
C GLY A 218 37.15 -0.91 6.85
N GLY A 219 36.16 -1.51 6.17
CA GLY A 219 36.31 -2.06 4.83
C GLY A 219 36.43 -0.99 3.74
N ASP A 220 36.86 -1.41 2.53
CA ASP A 220 36.83 -0.53 1.37
C ASP A 220 35.36 -0.17 1.02
N ILE A 221 35.02 1.10 1.23
CA ILE A 221 33.65 1.59 1.05
C ILE A 221 33.24 1.55 -0.42
N SER A 222 34.19 1.76 -1.36
CA SER A 222 33.91 1.69 -2.79
C SER A 222 33.50 0.28 -3.21
N GLU A 223 34.21 -0.73 -2.73
CA GLU A 223 33.87 -2.13 -3.01
C GLU A 223 32.49 -2.50 -2.45
N VAL A 224 32.20 -2.06 -1.22
CA VAL A 224 30.90 -2.29 -0.59
C VAL A 224 29.76 -1.58 -1.32
N LEU A 225 29.96 -0.33 -1.73
CA LEU A 225 28.97 0.42 -2.54
C LEU A 225 28.72 -0.26 -3.88
N ARG A 226 29.77 -0.76 -4.54
CA ARG A 226 29.68 -1.51 -5.79
C ARG A 226 28.93 -2.83 -5.60
N ALA A 227 29.23 -3.56 -4.53
CA ALA A 227 28.52 -4.78 -4.17
C ALA A 227 27.03 -4.50 -3.89
N ALA A 228 26.73 -3.45 -3.13
CA ALA A 228 25.35 -3.01 -2.87
C ALA A 228 24.61 -2.57 -4.16
N ALA A 229 25.29 -1.88 -5.08
CA ALA A 229 24.75 -1.51 -6.37
C ALA A 229 24.37 -2.74 -7.21
N ASN A 230 25.24 -3.75 -7.24
CA ASN A 230 25.00 -5.00 -7.97
C ASN A 230 23.88 -5.83 -7.32
N ASP A 231 23.86 -5.98 -5.99
CA ASP A 231 22.78 -6.68 -5.26
C ASP A 231 21.42 -5.99 -5.49
N THR A 232 21.36 -4.67 -5.37
CA THR A 232 20.12 -3.92 -5.63
C THR A 232 19.67 -3.99 -7.09
N PHE A 233 20.62 -3.96 -8.03
CA PHE A 233 20.31 -4.11 -9.46
C PHE A 233 19.72 -5.50 -9.76
N GLU A 234 20.31 -6.54 -9.21
CA GLU A 234 19.81 -7.92 -9.37
C GLU A 234 18.41 -8.08 -8.78
N VAL A 235 18.18 -7.59 -7.56
CA VAL A 235 16.85 -7.64 -6.91
C VAL A 235 15.81 -6.89 -7.73
N VAL A 236 16.12 -5.69 -8.23
CA VAL A 236 15.21 -4.90 -9.07
C VAL A 236 14.91 -5.61 -10.39
N ASN A 237 15.91 -6.19 -11.04
CA ASN A 237 15.72 -6.95 -12.29
C ASN A 237 14.85 -8.19 -12.08
N LEU A 238 15.12 -8.97 -11.03
CA LEU A 238 14.30 -10.15 -10.69
C LEU A 238 12.85 -9.76 -10.38
N ALA A 239 12.65 -8.65 -9.66
CA ALA A 239 11.31 -8.13 -9.39
C ALA A 239 10.58 -7.70 -10.67
N GLN A 240 11.30 -7.06 -11.61
CA GLN A 240 10.74 -6.67 -12.90
C GLN A 240 10.43 -7.87 -13.79
N GLU A 241 11.31 -8.86 -13.86
CA GLU A 241 11.10 -10.10 -14.60
C GLU A 241 9.89 -10.87 -14.06
N ARG A 242 9.83 -11.04 -12.74
CA ARG A 242 8.67 -11.65 -12.09
C ARG A 242 7.37 -10.92 -12.43
N ARG A 243 7.38 -9.61 -12.40
CA ARG A 243 6.21 -8.79 -12.75
C ARG A 243 5.78 -9.01 -14.20
N ASN A 244 6.73 -9.01 -15.13
CA ASN A 244 6.45 -9.24 -16.55
C ASN A 244 5.84 -10.64 -16.77
N ASN A 245 6.39 -11.66 -16.11
CA ASN A 245 5.87 -13.02 -16.19
C ASN A 245 4.46 -13.13 -15.57
N MET A 246 4.17 -12.38 -14.51
CA MET A 246 2.85 -12.39 -13.87
C MET A 246 1.79 -11.59 -14.64
N LEU A 247 2.17 -10.63 -15.50
CA LEU A 247 1.23 -9.89 -16.35
C LEU A 247 0.40 -10.80 -17.26
N ILE A 248 0.96 -11.93 -17.70
CA ILE A 248 0.25 -12.88 -18.56
C ILE A 248 -0.99 -13.46 -17.84
N TYR A 249 -0.89 -13.73 -16.55
CA TYR A 249 -2.02 -14.24 -15.75
C TYR A 249 -3.12 -13.18 -15.60
N VAL A 250 -2.75 -11.90 -15.43
CA VAL A 250 -3.72 -10.81 -15.40
C VAL A 250 -4.48 -10.73 -16.72
N ILE A 251 -3.78 -10.83 -17.84
CA ILE A 251 -4.39 -10.83 -19.18
C ILE A 251 -5.36 -12.00 -19.33
N ILE A 252 -4.98 -13.21 -18.91
CA ILE A 252 -5.83 -14.40 -18.98
C ILE A 252 -7.13 -14.17 -18.17
N VAL A 253 -7.05 -13.62 -16.97
CA VAL A 253 -8.23 -13.33 -16.15
C VAL A 253 -9.14 -12.30 -16.82
N ILE A 254 -8.58 -11.23 -17.40
CA ILE A 254 -9.36 -10.21 -18.12
C ILE A 254 -10.07 -10.80 -19.33
N VAL A 255 -9.36 -11.61 -20.14
CA VAL A 255 -9.94 -12.27 -21.32
C VAL A 255 -11.03 -13.23 -20.88
N SER A 256 -10.80 -14.07 -19.87
CA SER A 256 -11.80 -14.99 -19.32
C SER A 256 -13.06 -14.26 -18.86
N PHE A 257 -12.89 -13.17 -18.14
CA PHE A 257 -14.01 -12.32 -17.70
C PHE A 257 -14.78 -11.72 -18.88
N THR A 258 -14.07 -11.24 -19.92
CA THR A 258 -14.69 -10.65 -21.11
C THR A 258 -15.51 -11.70 -21.87
N VAL A 259 -14.97 -12.91 -22.03
CA VAL A 259 -15.69 -14.04 -22.65
C VAL A 259 -16.94 -14.41 -21.84
N PHE A 260 -16.82 -14.49 -20.52
CA PHE A 260 -17.97 -14.73 -19.63
C PHE A 260 -19.05 -13.68 -19.80
N LEU A 261 -18.67 -12.40 -19.82
CA LEU A 261 -19.60 -11.28 -20.00
C LEU A 261 -20.29 -11.31 -21.36
N PHE A 262 -19.55 -11.67 -22.44
CA PHE A 262 -20.08 -11.86 -23.78
C PHE A 262 -21.12 -12.99 -23.83
N VAL A 263 -20.80 -14.14 -23.22
CA VAL A 263 -21.73 -15.29 -23.15
C VAL A 263 -23.03 -14.91 -22.45
N ILE A 264 -22.96 -14.19 -21.30
CA ILE A 264 -24.16 -13.73 -20.61
C ILE A 264 -24.94 -12.73 -21.47
N ALA A 265 -24.26 -11.81 -22.15
CA ALA A 265 -24.91 -10.84 -23.01
C ALA A 265 -25.71 -11.53 -24.13
N VAL A 266 -25.13 -12.51 -24.82
CA VAL A 266 -25.80 -13.29 -25.84
C VAL A 266 -26.95 -14.10 -25.25
N LEU A 267 -26.77 -14.73 -24.09
CA LEU A 267 -27.79 -15.52 -23.43
C LEU A 267 -29.03 -14.67 -23.05
N VAL A 268 -28.80 -13.50 -22.48
CA VAL A 268 -29.89 -12.60 -22.06
C VAL A 268 -30.58 -11.96 -23.26
N SER A 269 -29.82 -11.47 -24.26
CA SER A 269 -30.40 -10.75 -25.41
C SER A 269 -31.10 -11.67 -26.38
N SER A 270 -30.57 -12.86 -26.67
CA SER A 270 -31.14 -13.76 -27.70
C SER A 270 -31.97 -14.87 -27.09
N PHE A 271 -31.40 -15.67 -26.21
CA PHE A 271 -32.05 -16.89 -25.71
C PHE A 271 -33.24 -16.55 -24.80
N LEU A 272 -33.04 -15.65 -23.84
CA LEU A 272 -34.06 -15.32 -22.84
C LEU A 272 -35.25 -14.57 -23.50
N SER A 273 -35.00 -13.68 -24.48
CA SER A 273 -36.02 -12.98 -25.23
C SER A 273 -36.83 -13.94 -26.09
N THR A 274 -36.20 -14.91 -26.77
CA THR A 274 -36.87 -15.94 -27.57
C THR A 274 -37.77 -16.84 -26.71
N MET A 275 -37.28 -17.25 -25.52
CA MET A 275 -38.05 -18.05 -24.58
C MET A 275 -39.29 -17.27 -24.04
N ALA A 276 -39.15 -15.99 -23.78
CA ALA A 276 -40.28 -15.15 -23.34
C ALA A 276 -41.36 -15.03 -24.42
N THR A 277 -40.96 -14.81 -25.68
CA THR A 277 -41.90 -14.74 -26.80
C THR A 277 -42.56 -16.10 -27.08
N ALA A 278 -41.84 -17.21 -26.99
CA ALA A 278 -42.40 -18.55 -27.11
C ALA A 278 -43.38 -18.88 -25.97
N GLY A 279 -43.09 -18.46 -24.73
CA GLY A 279 -43.97 -18.60 -23.58
C GLY A 279 -45.30 -17.85 -23.71
N THR A 280 -45.28 -16.63 -24.27
CA THR A 280 -46.49 -15.88 -24.56
C THR A 280 -47.31 -16.49 -25.69
N ALA A 281 -46.68 -17.01 -26.72
CA ALA A 281 -47.34 -17.73 -27.82
C ALA A 281 -47.99 -19.04 -27.35
N ALA A 282 -47.38 -19.81 -26.48
CA ALA A 282 -47.92 -21.03 -25.89
C ALA A 282 -49.12 -20.79 -24.97
N GLN A 283 -49.26 -19.64 -24.36
CA GLN A 283 -50.45 -19.25 -23.55
C GLN A 283 -51.68 -18.96 -24.41
N VAL A 284 -51.50 -18.54 -25.65
CA VAL A 284 -52.63 -18.27 -26.60
C VAL A 284 -53.22 -19.58 -27.14
N THR A 285 -52.46 -20.63 -27.27
CA THR A 285 -52.89 -21.98 -27.64
C THR A 285 -53.18 -22.79 -26.36
N ALA A 286 -54.41 -22.72 -25.87
CA ALA A 286 -54.95 -23.28 -24.63
C ALA A 286 -54.69 -24.78 -24.34
N ALA A 287 -53.55 -25.33 -24.71
CA ALA A 287 -53.14 -26.71 -24.52
C ALA A 287 -51.85 -26.78 -23.71
N SER A 288 -52.04 -27.11 -22.42
CA SER A 288 -51.04 -27.82 -21.58
C SER A 288 -49.65 -27.23 -21.47
N SER A 289 -49.41 -26.57 -20.40
CA SER A 289 -48.48 -27.11 -19.41
C SER A 289 -48.23 -26.11 -18.28
N LYS A 290 -48.53 -26.52 -17.07
CA LYS A 290 -48.07 -25.93 -15.81
C LYS A 290 -46.54 -25.81 -15.74
N PHE A 291 -45.81 -26.23 -16.77
CA PHE A 291 -44.36 -26.25 -16.84
C PHE A 291 -43.76 -24.98 -17.47
N MET A 292 -44.53 -24.21 -18.26
CA MET A 292 -44.09 -22.89 -18.77
C MET A 292 -44.61 -21.79 -17.86
N SER A 293 -44.17 -21.79 -16.61
CA SER A 293 -44.30 -20.65 -15.72
C SER A 293 -43.78 -19.39 -16.40
N ARG A 294 -44.51 -18.28 -16.27
CA ARG A 294 -44.09 -16.96 -16.81
C ARG A 294 -42.61 -16.70 -16.52
N ILE A 295 -41.81 -16.67 -17.57
CA ILE A 295 -40.43 -16.24 -17.46
C ILE A 295 -40.46 -14.75 -17.21
N ASP A 296 -40.13 -14.35 -16.00
CA ASP A 296 -40.02 -12.94 -15.61
C ASP A 296 -38.67 -12.39 -16.12
N LEU A 297 -38.68 -11.89 -17.37
CA LEU A 297 -37.48 -11.37 -18.06
C LEU A 297 -36.72 -10.33 -17.22
N PRO A 298 -37.37 -9.33 -16.59
CA PRO A 298 -36.72 -8.37 -15.71
C PRO A 298 -35.95 -9.03 -14.54
N ALA A 299 -36.55 -10.02 -13.90
CA ALA A 299 -35.95 -10.72 -12.77
C ALA A 299 -34.68 -11.50 -13.19
N TYR A 300 -34.70 -12.19 -14.33
CA TYR A 300 -33.53 -12.88 -14.86
C TYR A 300 -32.42 -11.93 -15.30
N LYS A 301 -32.74 -10.83 -15.99
CA LYS A 301 -31.76 -9.80 -16.34
C LYS A 301 -31.03 -9.28 -15.09
N ARG A 302 -31.78 -9.00 -14.04
CA ARG A 302 -31.25 -8.53 -12.77
C ARG A 302 -30.38 -9.58 -12.10
N LEU A 303 -30.79 -10.84 -12.09
CA LEU A 303 -30.01 -11.95 -11.54
C LEU A 303 -28.65 -12.08 -12.24
N PHE A 304 -28.65 -12.06 -13.58
CA PHE A 304 -27.41 -12.13 -14.36
C PHE A 304 -26.52 -10.88 -14.19
N SER A 305 -27.11 -9.70 -14.02
CA SER A 305 -26.37 -8.48 -13.71
C SER A 305 -25.64 -8.62 -12.37
N HIS A 306 -26.32 -9.09 -11.31
CA HIS A 306 -25.68 -9.32 -10.02
C HIS A 306 -24.58 -10.37 -10.10
N ALA A 307 -24.81 -11.48 -10.80
CA ALA A 307 -23.82 -12.51 -11.01
C ALA A 307 -22.56 -11.97 -11.72
N ALA A 308 -22.76 -11.15 -12.77
CA ALA A 308 -21.65 -10.53 -13.50
C ALA A 308 -20.88 -9.52 -12.64
N MET A 309 -21.54 -8.74 -11.79
CA MET A 309 -20.89 -7.80 -10.88
C MET A 309 -20.08 -8.51 -9.80
N ILE A 310 -20.62 -9.59 -9.20
CA ILE A 310 -19.91 -10.42 -8.23
C ILE A 310 -18.70 -11.06 -8.90
N GLN A 311 -18.87 -11.62 -10.09
CA GLN A 311 -17.78 -12.20 -10.87
C GLN A 311 -16.69 -11.15 -11.18
N ALA A 312 -17.07 -9.94 -11.61
CA ALA A 312 -16.15 -8.84 -11.89
C ALA A 312 -15.31 -8.49 -10.67
N PHE A 313 -15.94 -8.39 -9.50
CA PHE A 313 -15.26 -8.06 -8.25
C PHE A 313 -14.22 -9.11 -7.87
N PHE A 314 -14.61 -10.38 -7.79
CA PHE A 314 -13.71 -11.45 -7.39
C PHE A 314 -12.62 -11.75 -8.43
N SER A 315 -12.94 -11.72 -9.72
CA SER A 315 -11.94 -11.88 -10.78
C SER A 315 -10.88 -10.79 -10.74
N GLY A 316 -11.28 -9.54 -10.46
CA GLY A 316 -10.33 -8.45 -10.28
C GLY A 316 -9.41 -8.63 -9.07
N LEU A 317 -9.92 -9.11 -7.94
CA LEU A 317 -9.11 -9.44 -6.77
C LEU A 317 -8.11 -10.56 -7.08
N CYS A 318 -8.56 -11.63 -7.77
CA CYS A 318 -7.70 -12.71 -8.22
C CYS A 318 -6.60 -12.22 -9.16
N ALA A 319 -6.94 -11.35 -10.13
CA ALA A 319 -5.97 -10.74 -11.03
C ALA A 319 -4.86 -9.98 -10.29
N GLY A 320 -5.21 -9.21 -9.26
CA GLY A 320 -4.24 -8.50 -8.44
C GLY A 320 -3.37 -9.41 -7.59
N GLN A 321 -3.97 -10.43 -6.99
CA GLN A 321 -3.23 -11.42 -6.21
C GLN A 321 -2.24 -12.20 -7.09
N MET A 322 -2.64 -12.58 -8.29
CA MET A 322 -1.78 -13.30 -9.24
C MET A 322 -0.72 -12.38 -9.86
N GLY A 323 -1.10 -11.13 -10.20
CA GLY A 323 -0.21 -10.19 -10.89
C GLY A 323 0.83 -9.52 -10.00
N GLU A 324 0.43 -9.13 -8.79
CA GLU A 324 1.28 -8.34 -7.89
C GLU A 324 1.53 -9.01 -6.53
N GLY A 325 0.98 -10.20 -6.29
CA GLY A 325 1.13 -10.94 -5.04
C GLY A 325 0.39 -10.33 -3.84
N ARG A 326 -0.53 -9.38 -4.08
CA ARG A 326 -1.28 -8.65 -3.05
C ARG A 326 -2.73 -8.46 -3.45
N VAL A 327 -3.65 -8.80 -2.53
CA VAL A 327 -5.10 -8.66 -2.78
C VAL A 327 -5.50 -7.19 -2.99
N ILE A 328 -4.89 -6.27 -2.24
CA ILE A 328 -5.18 -4.83 -2.33
C ILE A 328 -4.88 -4.29 -3.74
N ALA A 329 -3.81 -4.79 -4.38
CA ALA A 329 -3.51 -4.45 -5.77
C ALA A 329 -4.61 -4.90 -6.76
N GLY A 330 -5.42 -5.88 -6.38
CA GLY A 330 -6.57 -6.34 -7.16
C GLY A 330 -7.73 -5.35 -7.24
N LEU A 331 -7.83 -4.42 -6.29
CA LEU A 331 -8.92 -3.44 -6.26
C LEU A 331 -8.98 -2.57 -7.53
N LYS A 332 -7.85 -2.23 -8.13
CA LYS A 332 -7.81 -1.49 -9.40
C LYS A 332 -8.41 -2.30 -10.57
N TYR A 333 -8.11 -3.60 -10.64
CA TYR A 333 -8.67 -4.49 -11.65
C TYR A 333 -10.15 -4.76 -11.38
N SER A 334 -10.54 -4.96 -10.11
CA SER A 334 -11.94 -5.09 -9.69
C SER A 334 -12.75 -3.87 -10.07
N ALA A 335 -12.25 -2.65 -9.84
CA ALA A 335 -12.94 -1.42 -10.20
C ALA A 335 -13.17 -1.32 -11.71
N ILE A 336 -12.14 -1.61 -12.52
CA ILE A 336 -12.26 -1.58 -13.98
C ILE A 336 -13.26 -2.63 -14.47
N MET A 337 -13.14 -3.89 -14.02
CA MET A 337 -14.04 -4.97 -14.43
C MET A 337 -15.48 -4.71 -14.01
N LEU A 338 -15.70 -4.14 -12.82
CA LEU A 338 -17.01 -3.81 -12.32
C LEU A 338 -17.66 -2.68 -13.13
N ILE A 339 -16.88 -1.66 -13.53
CA ILE A 339 -17.34 -0.61 -14.44
C ILE A 339 -17.74 -1.20 -15.81
N VAL A 340 -16.90 -2.09 -16.35
CA VAL A 340 -17.17 -2.74 -17.64
C VAL A 340 -18.45 -3.59 -17.56
N ALA A 341 -18.62 -4.39 -16.49
CA ALA A 341 -19.84 -5.15 -16.26
C ALA A 341 -21.08 -4.25 -16.19
N TRP A 342 -21.01 -3.18 -15.38
CA TRP A 342 -22.11 -2.24 -15.22
C TRP A 342 -22.49 -1.56 -16.55
N VAL A 343 -21.50 -1.07 -17.30
CA VAL A 343 -21.72 -0.45 -18.63
C VAL A 343 -22.37 -1.44 -19.59
N THR A 344 -21.89 -2.69 -19.62
CA THR A 344 -22.45 -3.73 -20.52
C THR A 344 -23.93 -3.98 -20.22
N PHE A 345 -24.29 -4.15 -18.94
CA PHE A 345 -25.70 -4.38 -18.58
C PHE A 345 -26.57 -3.14 -18.73
N ARG A 346 -26.00 -1.95 -18.60
CA ARG A 346 -26.79 -0.70 -18.70
C ARG A 346 -27.06 -0.27 -20.14
N PHE A 347 -26.10 -0.50 -21.06
CA PHE A 347 -26.19 0.01 -22.44
C PHE A 347 -26.44 -1.06 -23.49
N PHE A 348 -26.07 -2.33 -23.24
CA PHE A 348 -26.20 -3.41 -24.24
C PHE A 348 -27.25 -4.45 -23.90
N ILE A 349 -27.68 -4.55 -22.67
CA ILE A 349 -28.67 -5.54 -22.21
C ILE A 349 -29.88 -4.85 -21.55
#